data_774aea98d8a40e36f9f458ab07c6c2e7
#
_entry.id   774aea98d8a40e36f9f458ab07c6c2e7
#
_cell.length_a   1.000
_cell.length_b   1.000
_cell.length_c   1.000
_cell.angle_alpha   90.00
_cell.angle_beta   90.00
_cell.angle_gamma   90.00
#
_symmetry.space_group_name_H-M   'P 1'
#
loop_
_entity.id
_entity.type
_entity.pdbx_description
1 polymer ?
#
loop_
_entity_poly.entity_id
_entity_poly.type
_entity_poly.pdbx_seq_one_letter_code
_entity_poly.pdbx_strand_id
1 'polypeptide(L)'
;TGMTPDIVLNNAALINRNAPLWRVPTGEFSQVIDVNIKGVVHVIRSFLPAMIEVGSGVIVNFSSGWGRSTSAEVAPYCATKWAIEGLTQALAQELPAGLAAVPLNPGIIHTEMLQSCFGSGAATYPEPSEWARRAVPFILGLGPGDNGQSLSVS
;
A
#
# COMPACT_ATOMS: atom_id res chain seq x y z
N THR A 1 -0.53 -26.41 4.06
CA THR A 1 -1.39 -26.35 2.85
C THR A 1 -0.59 -25.71 1.75
N GLY A 2 -0.19 -26.52 0.75
CA GLY A 2 0.74 -26.11 -0.30
C GLY A 2 0.13 -25.24 -1.43
N MET A 3 -0.71 -24.25 -1.10
CA MET A 3 -1.24 -23.32 -2.09
C MET A 3 -0.46 -22.01 -2.02
N THR A 4 0.16 -21.63 -3.12
CA THR A 4 0.79 -20.33 -3.32
C THR A 4 -0.30 -19.32 -3.76
N PRO A 5 -0.37 -18.12 -3.16
CA PRO A 5 -1.35 -17.14 -3.60
C PRO A 5 -1.01 -16.58 -4.97
N ASP A 6 -2.04 -16.32 -5.80
CA ASP A 6 -1.90 -15.63 -7.08
C ASP A 6 -1.69 -14.13 -6.88
N ILE A 7 -2.31 -13.55 -5.84
CA ILE A 7 -2.22 -12.13 -5.51
C ILE A 7 -2.01 -11.97 -4.00
N VAL A 8 -1.02 -11.16 -3.63
CA VAL A 8 -0.77 -10.73 -2.24
C VAL A 8 -1.07 -9.25 -2.13
N LEU A 9 -1.99 -8.88 -1.22
CA LEU A 9 -2.36 -7.49 -0.96
C LEU A 9 -1.77 -7.01 0.37
N ASN A 10 -0.79 -6.13 0.33
CA ASN A 10 -0.26 -5.44 1.50
C ASN A 10 -1.08 -4.16 1.76
N ASN A 11 -2.19 -4.32 2.46
CA ASN A 11 -3.16 -3.26 2.74
C ASN A 11 -3.01 -2.65 4.14
N ALA A 12 -2.55 -3.42 5.13
CA ALA A 12 -2.46 -2.95 6.51
C ALA A 12 -1.56 -1.71 6.62
N ALA A 13 -2.08 -0.65 7.23
CA ALA A 13 -1.35 0.59 7.44
C ALA A 13 -1.88 1.34 8.66
N LEU A 14 -1.02 2.14 9.26
CA LEU A 14 -1.35 3.12 10.30
C LEU A 14 -1.03 4.53 9.79
N ILE A 15 -1.75 5.50 10.32
CA ILE A 15 -1.44 6.93 10.18
C ILE A 15 -1.24 7.53 11.57
N ASN A 16 -0.34 8.48 11.70
CA ASN A 16 -0.15 9.22 12.93
C ASN A 16 -1.31 10.20 13.17
N ARG A 17 -1.58 10.53 14.41
CA ARG A 17 -2.46 11.66 14.76
C ARG A 17 -1.87 12.95 14.20
N ASN A 18 -2.72 13.81 13.64
CA ASN A 18 -2.30 15.07 13.04
C ASN A 18 -1.50 15.91 14.03
N ALA A 19 -0.22 16.08 13.73
CA ALA A 19 0.70 16.89 14.51
C ALA A 19 1.91 17.31 13.66
N PRO A 20 2.50 18.50 13.92
CA PRO A 20 3.79 18.84 13.36
C PRO A 20 4.84 17.77 13.73
N LEU A 21 5.73 17.43 12.79
CA LEU A 21 6.66 16.30 12.95
C LEU A 21 7.42 16.31 14.28
N TRP A 22 7.84 17.47 14.76
CA TRP A 22 8.58 17.61 16.02
C TRP A 22 7.74 17.39 17.29
N ARG A 23 6.43 17.20 17.13
CA ARG A 23 5.48 16.87 18.23
C ARG A 23 4.94 15.45 18.14
N VAL A 24 5.22 14.72 17.05
CA VAL A 24 4.81 13.32 16.95
C VAL A 24 5.57 12.49 17.98
N PRO A 25 4.88 11.73 18.85
CA PRO A 25 5.55 10.86 19.81
C PRO A 25 6.43 9.81 19.09
N THR A 26 7.64 9.58 19.62
CA THR A 26 8.58 8.62 19.04
C THR A 26 7.97 7.21 18.90
N GLY A 27 7.19 6.76 19.89
CA GLY A 27 6.51 5.47 19.84
C GLY A 27 5.47 5.39 18.69
N GLU A 28 4.72 6.46 18.46
CA GLU A 28 3.75 6.54 17.37
C GLU A 28 4.45 6.52 16.00
N PHE A 29 5.53 7.29 15.87
CA PHE A 29 6.38 7.25 14.67
C PHE A 29 6.89 5.83 14.40
N SER A 30 7.45 5.16 15.43
CA SER A 30 7.96 3.79 15.29
C SER A 30 6.88 2.82 14.86
N GLN A 31 5.67 2.90 15.42
CA GLN A 31 4.54 2.03 15.03
C GLN A 31 4.16 2.21 13.56
N VAL A 32 4.12 3.45 13.07
CA VAL A 32 3.82 3.73 11.65
C VAL A 32 4.88 3.09 10.74
N ILE A 33 6.16 3.19 11.09
CA ILE A 33 7.25 2.54 10.34
C ILE A 33 7.14 1.02 10.41
N ASP A 34 6.90 0.47 11.60
CA ASP A 34 6.85 -0.98 11.82
C ASP A 34 5.72 -1.63 11.02
N VAL A 35 4.53 -1.03 11.00
CA VAL A 35 3.39 -1.57 10.25
C VAL A 35 3.54 -1.29 8.75
N ASN A 36 3.77 -0.04 8.37
CA ASN A 36 3.65 0.37 6.96
C ASN A 36 4.84 -0.04 6.10
N ILE A 37 6.02 -0.25 6.69
CA ILE A 37 7.23 -0.64 5.95
C ILE A 37 7.66 -2.05 6.32
N LYS A 38 8.01 -2.29 7.60
CA LYS A 38 8.53 -3.60 8.01
C LYS A 38 7.48 -4.71 7.83
N GLY A 39 6.20 -4.43 8.16
CA GLY A 39 5.11 -5.36 7.93
C GLY A 39 5.01 -5.81 6.48
N VAL A 40 5.07 -4.87 5.54
CA VAL A 40 5.07 -5.16 4.09
C VAL A 40 6.26 -6.05 3.70
N VAL A 41 7.46 -5.72 4.17
CA VAL A 41 8.66 -6.52 3.90
C VAL A 41 8.54 -7.94 4.46
N HIS A 42 7.98 -8.11 5.67
CA HIS A 42 7.76 -9.43 6.25
C HIS A 42 6.81 -10.29 5.43
N VAL A 43 5.71 -9.71 4.95
CA VAL A 43 4.76 -10.40 4.06
C VAL A 43 5.43 -10.79 2.74
N ILE A 44 6.13 -9.87 2.09
CA ILE A 44 6.86 -10.16 0.85
C ILE A 44 7.84 -11.33 1.05
N ARG A 45 8.65 -11.30 2.10
CA ARG A 45 9.62 -12.36 2.42
C ARG A 45 8.97 -13.71 2.70
N SER A 46 7.74 -13.71 3.19
CA SER A 46 7.01 -14.94 3.51
C SER A 46 6.37 -15.60 2.29
N PHE A 47 5.89 -14.83 1.32
CA PHE A 47 5.13 -15.36 0.19
C PHE A 47 5.91 -15.36 -1.13
N LEU A 48 6.74 -14.36 -1.37
CA LEU A 48 7.42 -14.20 -2.65
C LEU A 48 8.30 -15.39 -3.06
N PRO A 49 9.06 -16.07 -2.17
CA PRO A 49 9.87 -17.23 -2.58
C PRO A 49 9.03 -18.33 -3.26
N ALA A 50 7.87 -18.67 -2.68
CA ALA A 50 6.98 -19.66 -3.26
C ALA A 50 6.35 -19.19 -4.58
N MET A 51 6.01 -17.90 -4.70
CA MET A 51 5.52 -17.33 -5.95
C MET A 51 6.57 -17.38 -7.05
N ILE A 52 7.85 -17.16 -6.73
CA ILE A 52 8.98 -17.28 -7.68
C ILE A 52 9.13 -18.73 -8.15
N GLU A 53 9.01 -19.71 -7.26
CA GLU A 53 9.06 -21.14 -7.63
C GLU A 53 7.93 -21.54 -8.58
N VAL A 54 6.72 -20.99 -8.40
CA VAL A 54 5.58 -21.19 -9.30
C VAL A 54 5.75 -20.42 -10.62
N GLY A 55 6.52 -19.32 -10.61
CA GLY A 55 6.77 -18.48 -11.77
C GLY A 55 5.63 -17.55 -12.15
N SER A 56 4.69 -17.29 -11.22
CA SER A 56 3.57 -16.38 -11.44
C SER A 56 3.06 -15.75 -10.16
N GLY A 57 2.48 -14.56 -10.26
CA GLY A 57 1.80 -13.88 -9.17
C GLY A 57 2.03 -12.38 -9.14
N VAL A 58 1.18 -11.69 -8.37
CA VAL A 58 1.21 -10.23 -8.23
C VAL A 58 1.29 -9.85 -6.76
N ILE A 59 2.24 -8.99 -6.43
CA ILE A 59 2.31 -8.33 -5.12
C ILE A 59 1.80 -6.90 -5.28
N VAL A 60 0.71 -6.56 -4.61
CA VAL A 60 0.14 -5.22 -4.58
C VAL A 60 0.45 -4.58 -3.24
N ASN A 61 1.27 -3.54 -3.25
CA ASN A 61 1.57 -2.75 -2.07
C ASN A 61 0.74 -1.47 -2.08
N PHE A 62 -0.19 -1.32 -1.15
CA PHE A 62 -1.03 -0.14 -1.08
C PHE A 62 -0.20 1.10 -0.71
N SER A 63 -0.07 1.98 -1.69
CA SER A 63 0.49 3.31 -1.59
C SER A 63 -0.60 4.32 -1.16
N SER A 64 -0.50 5.54 -1.60
CA SER A 64 -1.43 6.64 -1.35
C SER A 64 -1.15 7.78 -2.33
N GLY A 65 -2.07 8.72 -2.47
CA GLY A 65 -1.74 10.03 -3.03
C GLY A 65 -0.57 10.70 -2.29
N TRP A 66 -0.45 10.47 -0.99
CA TRP A 66 0.69 10.93 -0.17
C TRP A 66 1.96 10.06 -0.27
N GLY A 67 2.00 9.08 -1.13
CA GLY A 67 3.22 8.44 -1.62
C GLY A 67 3.82 9.13 -2.85
N ARG A 68 3.09 10.09 -3.43
CA ARG A 68 3.45 10.85 -4.64
C ARG A 68 3.33 12.37 -4.43
N SER A 69 2.82 12.78 -3.27
CA SER A 69 2.72 14.15 -2.76
C SER A 69 2.89 14.14 -1.25
N THR A 70 2.74 15.28 -0.60
CA THR A 70 2.89 15.40 0.87
C THR A 70 1.80 16.27 1.45
N SER A 71 1.57 16.14 2.78
CA SER A 71 0.73 17.02 3.56
C SER A 71 1.38 17.32 4.91
N ALA A 72 1.10 18.50 5.45
CA ALA A 72 1.50 18.84 6.81
C ALA A 72 0.82 17.92 7.82
N GLU A 73 1.42 17.79 9.01
CA GLU A 73 0.93 17.05 10.17
C GLU A 73 0.86 15.52 10.03
N VAL A 74 1.10 14.96 8.85
CA VAL A 74 1.13 13.51 8.58
C VAL A 74 2.46 13.07 7.98
N ALA A 75 3.56 13.76 8.32
CA ALA A 75 4.89 13.48 7.78
C ALA A 75 5.36 12.01 7.97
N PRO A 76 5.15 11.33 9.12
CA PRO A 76 5.49 9.91 9.25
C PRO A 76 4.78 9.03 8.23
N TYR A 77 3.48 9.23 8.04
CA TYR A 77 2.69 8.50 7.06
C TYR A 77 3.18 8.76 5.62
N CYS A 78 3.35 10.03 5.25
CA CYS A 78 3.89 10.40 3.94
C CYS A 78 5.23 9.69 3.69
N ALA A 79 6.15 9.74 4.66
CA ALA A 79 7.45 9.07 4.54
C ALA A 79 7.31 7.57 4.25
N THR A 80 6.39 6.88 4.93
CA THR A 80 6.16 5.45 4.69
C THR A 80 5.56 5.18 3.32
N LYS A 81 4.66 6.03 2.83
CA LYS A 81 4.04 5.83 1.51
C LYS A 81 4.99 6.15 0.35
N TRP A 82 5.89 7.12 0.51
CA TRP A 82 7.02 7.31 -0.40
C TRP A 82 7.98 6.12 -0.37
N ALA A 83 8.27 5.58 0.82
CA ALA A 83 9.09 4.38 0.94
C ALA A 83 8.46 3.17 0.22
N ILE A 84 7.14 2.98 0.30
CA ILE A 84 6.41 1.91 -0.39
C ILE A 84 6.50 2.05 -1.91
N GLU A 85 6.39 3.26 -2.46
CA GLU A 85 6.60 3.50 -3.89
C GLU A 85 8.02 3.05 -4.32
N GLY A 86 9.06 3.53 -3.63
CA GLY A 86 10.44 3.18 -3.95
C GLY A 86 10.76 1.70 -3.74
N LEU A 87 10.34 1.12 -2.62
CA LEU A 87 10.52 -0.30 -2.31
C LEU A 87 9.89 -1.19 -3.38
N THR A 88 8.67 -0.88 -3.79
CA THR A 88 7.94 -1.70 -4.76
C THR A 88 8.55 -1.60 -6.15
N GLN A 89 8.97 -0.41 -6.57
CA GLN A 89 9.65 -0.23 -7.85
C GLN A 89 11.02 -0.91 -7.88
N ALA A 90 11.77 -0.89 -6.78
CA ALA A 90 13.03 -1.62 -6.67
C ALA A 90 12.80 -3.14 -6.72
N LEU A 91 11.82 -3.64 -5.95
CA LEU A 91 11.42 -5.05 -5.99
C LEU A 91 11.05 -5.50 -7.40
N ALA A 92 10.31 -4.68 -8.13
CA ALA A 92 9.90 -4.99 -9.51
C ALA A 92 11.09 -5.25 -10.44
N GLN A 93 12.22 -4.59 -10.22
CA GLN A 93 13.45 -4.80 -11.01
C GLN A 93 14.16 -6.12 -10.67
N GLU A 94 13.86 -6.70 -9.50
CA GLU A 94 14.45 -7.94 -9.01
C GLU A 94 13.61 -9.18 -9.38
N LEU A 95 12.33 -8.97 -9.75
CA LEU A 95 11.40 -10.08 -10.03
C LEU A 95 11.72 -10.75 -11.36
N PRO A 96 11.67 -12.11 -11.41
CA PRO A 96 11.73 -12.84 -12.66
C PRO A 96 10.45 -12.61 -13.50
N ALA A 97 10.53 -12.92 -14.80
CA ALA A 97 9.38 -12.88 -15.69
C ALA A 97 8.21 -13.72 -15.15
N GLY A 98 6.99 -13.24 -15.34
CA GLY A 98 5.78 -13.91 -14.86
C GLY A 98 5.24 -13.35 -13.54
N LEU A 99 6.05 -12.56 -12.80
CA LEU A 99 5.61 -11.89 -11.58
C LEU A 99 5.49 -10.37 -11.77
N ALA A 100 4.74 -9.74 -10.89
CA ALA A 100 4.67 -8.29 -10.81
C ALA A 100 4.64 -7.78 -9.36
N ALA A 101 5.23 -6.61 -9.13
CA ALA A 101 5.06 -5.82 -7.92
C ALA A 101 4.54 -4.44 -8.31
N VAL A 102 3.41 -4.05 -7.72
CA VAL A 102 2.65 -2.85 -8.10
C VAL A 102 2.41 -1.97 -6.88
N PRO A 103 2.93 -0.74 -6.83
CA PRO A 103 2.51 0.24 -5.84
C PRO A 103 1.18 0.85 -6.28
N LEU A 104 0.11 0.57 -5.53
CA LEU A 104 -1.26 0.95 -5.87
C LEU A 104 -1.77 2.07 -4.96
N ASN A 105 -2.08 3.22 -5.55
CA ASN A 105 -2.84 4.24 -4.85
C ASN A 105 -4.34 3.90 -4.91
N PRO A 106 -5.00 3.62 -3.78
CA PRO A 106 -6.41 3.25 -3.76
C PRO A 106 -7.35 4.45 -4.01
N GLY A 107 -6.84 5.67 -4.05
CA GLY A 107 -7.64 6.88 -3.97
C GLY A 107 -8.03 7.22 -2.53
N ILE A 108 -9.03 8.10 -2.38
CA ILE A 108 -9.54 8.51 -1.07
C ILE A 108 -10.86 7.76 -0.82
N ILE A 109 -10.95 7.08 0.33
CA ILE A 109 -12.06 6.21 0.67
C ILE A 109 -12.53 6.56 2.09
N HIS A 110 -13.83 6.57 2.33
CA HIS A 110 -14.41 6.83 3.63
C HIS A 110 -14.10 5.69 4.61
N THR A 111 -12.98 5.80 5.30
CA THR A 111 -12.48 4.84 6.29
C THR A 111 -12.27 5.51 7.64
N GLU A 112 -12.15 4.74 8.72
CA GLU A 112 -11.78 5.26 10.04
C GLU A 112 -10.46 6.03 9.99
N MET A 113 -9.49 5.57 9.19
CA MET A 113 -8.22 6.27 8.97
C MET A 113 -8.45 7.65 8.34
N LEU A 114 -9.32 7.75 7.34
CA LEU A 114 -9.64 9.05 6.73
C LEU A 114 -10.36 9.97 7.72
N GLN A 115 -11.31 9.43 8.49
CA GLN A 115 -12.02 10.19 9.54
C GLN A 115 -11.06 10.76 10.58
N SER A 116 -10.00 10.02 10.96
CA SER A 116 -9.01 10.50 11.93
C SER A 116 -8.21 11.73 11.43
N CYS A 117 -8.09 11.90 10.10
CA CYS A 117 -7.34 13.02 9.50
C CYS A 117 -8.24 14.17 9.07
N PHE A 118 -9.44 13.87 8.53
CA PHE A 118 -10.32 14.84 7.87
C PHE A 118 -11.61 15.10 8.66
N GLY A 119 -11.83 14.39 9.76
CA GLY A 119 -13.04 14.54 10.56
C GLY A 119 -14.32 14.33 9.72
N SER A 120 -15.30 15.23 9.84
CA SER A 120 -16.57 15.16 9.10
C SER A 120 -16.42 15.27 7.58
N GLY A 121 -15.32 15.83 7.08
CA GLY A 121 -15.02 15.91 5.65
C GLY A 121 -14.81 14.54 4.99
N ALA A 122 -14.51 13.50 5.77
CA ALA A 122 -14.34 12.14 5.27
C ALA A 122 -15.62 11.58 4.64
N ALA A 123 -16.79 11.99 5.10
CA ALA A 123 -18.09 11.50 4.60
C ALA A 123 -18.43 11.90 3.14
N THR A 124 -17.65 12.78 2.53
CA THR A 124 -17.80 13.16 1.11
C THR A 124 -17.19 12.16 0.14
N TYR A 125 -16.42 11.19 0.66
CA TYR A 125 -15.74 10.20 -0.15
C TYR A 125 -16.49 8.86 -0.19
N PRO A 126 -16.27 8.03 -1.22
CA PRO A 126 -17.01 6.78 -1.41
C PRO A 126 -16.78 5.81 -0.25
N GLU A 127 -17.83 5.06 0.07
CA GLU A 127 -17.76 3.96 1.02
C GLU A 127 -16.88 2.82 0.51
N PRO A 128 -16.22 2.03 1.39
CA PRO A 128 -15.40 0.89 0.98
C PRO A 128 -16.10 -0.10 0.06
N SER A 129 -17.39 -0.33 0.26
CA SER A 129 -18.20 -1.24 -0.58
C SER A 129 -18.40 -0.69 -2.00
N GLU A 130 -18.55 0.61 -2.15
CA GLU A 130 -18.64 1.27 -3.46
C GLU A 130 -17.28 1.25 -4.16
N TRP A 131 -16.22 1.60 -3.44
CA TRP A 131 -14.86 1.54 -3.94
C TRP A 131 -14.50 0.13 -4.43
N ALA A 132 -14.86 -0.91 -3.67
CA ALA A 132 -14.54 -2.29 -4.00
C ALA A 132 -15.11 -2.74 -5.36
N ARG A 133 -16.25 -2.19 -5.80
CA ARG A 133 -16.84 -2.52 -7.11
C ARG A 133 -15.91 -2.17 -8.28
N ARG A 134 -15.06 -1.16 -8.12
CA ARG A 134 -14.05 -0.76 -9.11
C ARG A 134 -12.70 -1.40 -8.83
N ALA A 135 -12.29 -1.43 -7.58
CA ALA A 135 -10.98 -1.91 -7.18
C ALA A 135 -10.79 -3.41 -7.38
N VAL A 136 -11.80 -4.22 -7.09
CA VAL A 136 -11.69 -5.68 -7.20
C VAL A 136 -11.41 -6.10 -8.64
N PRO A 137 -12.22 -5.75 -9.67
CA PRO A 137 -11.90 -6.12 -11.04
C PRO A 137 -10.58 -5.52 -11.52
N PHE A 138 -10.22 -4.31 -11.07
CA PHE A 138 -8.93 -3.70 -11.39
C PHE A 138 -7.76 -4.55 -10.87
N ILE A 139 -7.79 -4.92 -9.58
CA ILE A 139 -6.73 -5.70 -8.93
C ILE A 139 -6.64 -7.11 -9.55
N LEU A 140 -7.77 -7.75 -9.83
CA LEU A 140 -7.81 -9.07 -10.47
C LEU A 140 -7.29 -9.06 -11.91
N GLY A 141 -7.29 -7.90 -12.57
CA GLY A 141 -6.74 -7.72 -13.91
C GLY A 141 -5.24 -7.44 -13.96
N LEU A 142 -4.59 -7.22 -12.80
CA LEU A 142 -3.14 -6.94 -12.76
C LEU A 142 -2.33 -8.19 -13.14
N GLY A 143 -1.22 -7.95 -13.82
CA GLY A 143 -0.34 -9.02 -14.27
C GLY A 143 1.09 -8.55 -14.55
N PRO A 144 1.92 -9.39 -15.18
CA PRO A 144 3.34 -9.10 -15.44
C PRO A 144 3.59 -7.80 -16.22
N GLY A 145 2.62 -7.39 -17.06
CA GLY A 145 2.69 -6.13 -17.80
C GLY A 145 2.64 -4.87 -16.94
N ASP A 146 2.16 -4.99 -15.70
CA ASP A 146 2.02 -3.87 -14.76
C ASP A 146 3.22 -3.75 -13.80
N ASN A 147 4.21 -4.64 -13.92
CA ASN A 147 5.35 -4.71 -13.01
C ASN A 147 6.08 -3.37 -12.90
N GLY A 148 6.20 -2.85 -11.68
CA GLY A 148 6.86 -1.60 -11.36
C GLY A 148 6.06 -0.33 -11.69
N GLN A 149 4.87 -0.44 -12.26
CA GLN A 149 4.03 0.70 -12.59
C GLN A 149 3.32 1.24 -11.34
N SER A 150 3.46 2.55 -11.11
CA SER A 150 2.73 3.26 -10.04
C SER A 150 1.29 3.52 -10.48
N LEU A 151 0.38 2.62 -10.14
CA LEU A 151 -1.02 2.66 -10.57
C LEU A 151 -1.95 3.33 -9.55
N SER A 152 -3.15 3.67 -10.01
CA SER A 152 -4.23 4.20 -9.15
C SER A 152 -5.55 3.55 -9.53
N VAL A 153 -6.39 3.25 -8.52
CA VAL A 153 -7.80 2.90 -8.73
C VAL A 153 -8.54 4.19 -9.07
N SER A 154 -9.06 4.29 -10.26
CA SER A 154 -9.85 5.43 -10.77
C SER A 154 -11.36 5.20 -10.64
#